data_693d2ef5e851a80b813dd52e8f085c39
#
_entry.id   693d2ef5e851a80b813dd52e8f085c39
#
_cell.length_a   1.000
_cell.length_b   1.000
_cell.length_c   1.000
_cell.angle_alpha   90.00
_cell.angle_beta   90.00
_cell.angle_gamma   90.00
#
_symmetry.space_group_name_H-M   'P 1'
#
loop_
_entity.id
_entity.type
_entity.pdbx_description
1 polymer ?
#
loop_
_entity_poly.entity_id
_entity_poly.type
_entity_poly.pdbx_seq_one_letter_code
_entity_poly.pdbx_strand_id
1 'polypeptide(L)'
;MLFVPEVGCPGLRDFLCGRTFLKGKNEMQKIGIIDNTLTQENSTFSFKEKIEIARQLEKLSVDTIELPEIENERTDILFVRTVSSFVKNSTLSVAAGSTKESINRALAALSATAKPCVRIELPMSTVGMEYISRKKAPKMLEWITECVTAARKSCSEVEFCAVDATRAEKEFLNTAITAAVEAGATRVCICDSTGDMMPDDFAAFAAAIKENISVPMGVRCDNKNGLAAAQAILSVRKGIECIKADIGGSGVPLETFSDMVKNCGNDYGFYSDIKTTELHRTVKQIEWISENAKNDKSAMRVATTEETSIHLDAKDDISAVITAAAKLGYDLSEDDQVKVYEEFCRVADKKDVGAKELEAIIASVALQVPATYKLINYVVNSGNIISSSAQLTLEKDGKEIQGVQMGDGPIDAAFKAIESIIGTHYELDDFQIQSVTEGKQALGSAIVKLRSGGNLYSGNGISTDIIGASIRAYVSAINKIVYEEA
;
A
#
# COMPACT_ATOMS: atom_id res chain seq x y z
N MET A 1 -55.42 39.52 14.95
CA MET A 1 -55.52 38.54 16.02
C MET A 1 -56.19 37.30 15.44
N LEU A 2 -55.47 36.36 14.90
CA LEU A 2 -56.01 35.13 14.36
C LEU A 2 -55.25 33.97 15.07
N PHE A 3 -56.00 33.25 15.88
CA PHE A 3 -55.56 32.05 16.59
C PHE A 3 -55.34 30.92 15.58
N VAL A 4 -54.17 30.32 15.60
CA VAL A 4 -53.88 29.04 14.95
C VAL A 4 -53.78 27.99 16.06
N PRO A 5 -54.54 26.89 16.01
CA PRO A 5 -54.47 25.86 17.03
C PRO A 5 -53.24 24.98 16.80
N GLU A 6 -52.45 24.76 17.86
CA GLU A 6 -51.46 23.70 17.93
C GLU A 6 -52.12 22.32 17.81
N VAL A 7 -51.91 21.67 16.68
CA VAL A 7 -52.19 20.23 16.55
C VAL A 7 -50.94 19.48 16.99
N GLY A 8 -50.94 19.11 18.25
CA GLY A 8 -49.95 18.19 18.82
C GLY A 8 -50.14 16.78 18.24
N CYS A 9 -49.25 16.29 17.41
CA CYS A 9 -49.12 14.87 17.11
C CYS A 9 -48.24 14.22 18.19
N PRO A 10 -48.79 13.42 19.11
CA PRO A 10 -47.99 12.64 20.05
C PRO A 10 -47.53 11.37 19.35
N GLY A 11 -46.36 11.38 18.75
CA GLY A 11 -45.79 10.19 18.07
C GLY A 11 -44.49 10.43 17.32
N LEU A 12 -44.14 11.70 17.09
CA LEU A 12 -42.92 12.00 16.31
C LEU A 12 -41.67 12.29 17.17
N ARG A 13 -41.79 12.39 18.49
CA ARG A 13 -40.62 12.58 19.38
C ARG A 13 -39.93 11.30 19.81
N ASP A 14 -40.60 10.17 19.72
CA ASP A 14 -40.03 8.88 20.15
C ASP A 14 -39.30 8.12 19.03
N PHE A 15 -39.42 8.57 17.77
CA PHE A 15 -38.74 7.95 16.64
C PHE A 15 -37.33 8.50 16.37
N LEU A 16 -36.94 9.62 16.98
CA LEU A 16 -35.63 10.25 16.78
C LEU A 16 -34.67 10.08 17.97
N CYS A 17 -34.99 9.34 19.00
CA CYS A 17 -34.10 9.15 20.16
C CYS A 17 -34.18 7.74 20.76
N GLY A 18 -33.99 6.74 19.91
CA GLY A 18 -33.60 5.38 20.37
C GLY A 18 -32.17 5.31 20.90
N ARG A 19 -31.61 6.41 21.42
CA ARG A 19 -30.39 6.43 22.19
C ARG A 19 -30.74 6.03 23.63
N THR A 20 -30.82 4.73 23.88
CA THR A 20 -30.74 4.21 25.23
C THR A 20 -29.31 4.47 25.71
N PHE A 21 -29.08 5.65 26.32
CA PHE A 21 -27.88 5.90 27.11
C PHE A 21 -27.88 4.92 28.28
N LEU A 22 -27.21 3.79 28.12
CA LEU A 22 -26.81 2.97 29.24
C LEU A 22 -25.79 3.77 30.07
N LYS A 23 -26.29 4.57 31.02
CA LYS A 23 -25.49 5.16 32.09
C LYS A 23 -25.14 4.05 33.09
N GLY A 24 -24.20 3.18 32.72
CA GLY A 24 -23.35 2.42 33.60
C GLY A 24 -21.92 2.77 33.22
N LYS A 25 -21.00 2.88 34.17
CA LYS A 25 -19.56 2.89 33.90
C LYS A 25 -19.19 1.52 33.29
N ASN A 26 -19.51 1.32 32.00
CA ASN A 26 -18.97 0.20 31.24
C ASN A 26 -17.53 0.57 30.88
N GLU A 27 -16.59 -0.25 31.29
CA GLU A 27 -15.24 -0.25 30.74
C GLU A 27 -15.37 -0.33 29.22
N MET A 28 -14.72 0.60 28.52
CA MET A 28 -14.74 0.60 27.04
C MET A 28 -14.06 -0.68 26.54
N GLN A 29 -14.71 -1.38 25.61
CA GLN A 29 -14.16 -2.58 25.01
C GLN A 29 -13.03 -2.19 24.04
N LYS A 30 -11.84 -2.74 24.25
CA LYS A 30 -10.76 -2.63 23.27
C LYS A 30 -11.08 -3.54 22.08
N ILE A 31 -10.96 -2.98 20.85
CA ILE A 31 -11.05 -3.73 19.59
C ILE A 31 -9.65 -3.97 19.08
N GLY A 32 -9.26 -5.25 18.95
CA GLY A 32 -8.00 -5.66 18.38
C GLY A 32 -8.01 -5.51 16.84
N ILE A 33 -7.04 -4.79 16.33
CA ILE A 33 -6.85 -4.62 14.88
C ILE A 33 -5.77 -5.59 14.40
N ILE A 34 -6.17 -6.49 13.52
CA ILE A 34 -5.29 -7.47 12.86
C ILE A 34 -5.08 -7.00 11.44
N ASP A 35 -3.87 -6.61 11.09
CA ASP A 35 -3.55 -6.20 9.72
C ASP A 35 -3.09 -7.38 8.87
N ASN A 36 -3.75 -7.61 7.75
CA ASN A 36 -3.45 -8.67 6.81
C ASN A 36 -2.98 -8.16 5.43
N THR A 37 -2.50 -6.92 5.34
CA THR A 37 -1.97 -6.31 4.11
C THR A 37 -0.89 -7.16 3.44
N LEU A 38 0.01 -7.75 4.23
CA LEU A 38 1.13 -8.56 3.73
C LEU A 38 0.75 -9.97 3.27
N THR A 39 -0.50 -10.41 3.51
CA THR A 39 -0.99 -11.76 3.15
C THR A 39 -1.89 -11.77 1.91
N GLN A 40 -2.10 -10.63 1.26
CA GLN A 40 -2.98 -10.54 0.09
C GLN A 40 -2.39 -11.29 -1.10
N GLU A 41 -3.18 -12.14 -1.75
CA GLU A 41 -2.78 -13.00 -2.87
C GLU A 41 -2.19 -12.24 -4.07
N ASN A 42 -2.63 -10.99 -4.28
CA ASN A 42 -2.15 -10.13 -5.37
C ASN A 42 -1.01 -9.20 -4.94
N SER A 43 -0.54 -9.28 -3.70
CA SER A 43 0.55 -8.43 -3.23
C SER A 43 1.89 -8.96 -3.73
N THR A 44 2.49 -8.20 -4.61
CA THR A 44 3.75 -8.57 -5.28
C THR A 44 4.94 -7.83 -4.68
N PHE A 45 4.84 -7.51 -3.40
CA PHE A 45 5.87 -6.76 -2.68
C PHE A 45 7.22 -7.47 -2.69
N SER A 46 8.26 -6.71 -2.98
CA SER A 46 9.65 -7.14 -2.78
C SER A 46 9.97 -7.34 -1.30
N PHE A 47 11.09 -8.00 -1.01
CA PHE A 47 11.55 -8.22 0.37
C PHE A 47 11.69 -6.90 1.16
N LYS A 48 12.22 -5.84 0.53
CA LYS A 48 12.40 -4.52 1.16
C LYS A 48 11.06 -3.83 1.44
N GLU A 49 10.14 -3.90 0.50
CA GLU A 49 8.80 -3.33 0.64
C GLU A 49 8.01 -4.00 1.77
N LYS A 50 8.04 -5.33 1.85
CA LYS A 50 7.42 -6.08 2.95
C LYS A 50 7.96 -5.65 4.32
N ILE A 51 9.28 -5.43 4.43
CA ILE A 51 9.91 -4.93 5.67
C ILE A 51 9.42 -3.52 6.00
N GLU A 52 9.36 -2.64 5.01
CA GLU A 52 8.93 -1.26 5.25
C GLU A 52 7.44 -1.19 5.63
N ILE A 53 6.58 -1.96 4.97
CA ILE A 53 5.16 -2.08 5.34
C ILE A 53 5.02 -2.58 6.79
N ALA A 54 5.72 -3.65 7.18
CA ALA A 54 5.70 -4.15 8.55
C ALA A 54 6.15 -3.10 9.56
N ARG A 55 7.15 -2.27 9.21
CA ARG A 55 7.63 -1.16 10.06
C ARG A 55 6.59 -0.06 10.22
N GLN A 56 5.88 0.28 9.16
CA GLN A 56 4.81 1.28 9.20
C GLN A 56 3.61 0.78 10.02
N LEU A 57 3.23 -0.49 9.89
CA LEU A 57 2.17 -1.11 10.68
C LEU A 57 2.49 -1.13 12.18
N GLU A 58 3.74 -1.47 12.57
CA GLU A 58 4.19 -1.39 13.97
C GLU A 58 4.09 0.04 14.51
N LYS A 59 4.44 1.06 13.72
CA LYS A 59 4.30 2.48 14.10
C LYS A 59 2.84 2.89 14.31
N LEU A 60 1.92 2.36 13.50
CA LEU A 60 0.48 2.57 13.66
C LEU A 60 -0.09 1.94 14.92
N SER A 61 0.65 1.05 15.57
CA SER A 61 0.21 0.27 16.73
C SER A 61 -0.95 -0.68 16.43
N VAL A 62 -0.92 -1.35 15.28
CA VAL A 62 -1.81 -2.49 15.03
C VAL A 62 -1.51 -3.60 16.04
N ASP A 63 -2.54 -4.31 16.51
CA ASP A 63 -2.36 -5.35 17.54
C ASP A 63 -1.67 -6.59 16.99
N THR A 64 -1.95 -6.94 15.73
CA THR A 64 -1.35 -8.11 15.07
C THR A 64 -1.01 -7.77 13.62
N ILE A 65 0.19 -8.16 13.17
CA ILE A 65 0.62 -8.11 11.78
C ILE A 65 0.62 -9.54 11.24
N GLU A 66 -0.18 -9.81 10.23
CA GLU A 66 -0.24 -11.11 9.57
C GLU A 66 0.83 -11.23 8.48
N LEU A 67 1.51 -12.35 8.50
CA LEU A 67 2.53 -12.71 7.52
C LEU A 67 2.08 -13.95 6.75
N PRO A 68 2.49 -14.12 5.48
CA PRO A 68 2.12 -15.26 4.66
C PRO A 68 2.70 -16.58 5.17
N GLU A 69 2.28 -17.69 4.59
CA GLU A 69 2.86 -19.01 4.81
C GLU A 69 4.33 -19.06 4.37
N ILE A 70 5.12 -19.87 5.06
CA ILE A 70 6.53 -20.10 4.73
C ILE A 70 6.61 -21.13 3.58
N GLU A 71 6.81 -20.64 2.37
CA GLU A 71 7.00 -21.47 1.18
C GLU A 71 8.48 -21.75 0.94
N ASN A 72 9.29 -20.69 0.92
CA ASN A 72 10.74 -20.79 0.79
C ASN A 72 11.42 -20.64 2.14
N GLU A 73 11.95 -21.74 2.70
CA GLU A 73 12.55 -21.75 4.04
C GLU A 73 13.66 -20.73 4.22
N ARG A 74 14.47 -20.42 3.19
CA ARG A 74 15.58 -19.50 3.33
C ARG A 74 15.16 -18.04 3.33
N THR A 75 14.36 -17.65 2.34
CA THR A 75 13.96 -16.24 2.18
C THR A 75 12.86 -15.83 3.16
N ASP A 76 11.85 -16.69 3.37
CA ASP A 76 10.71 -16.32 4.18
C ASP A 76 11.01 -16.40 5.67
N ILE A 77 11.81 -17.38 6.12
CA ILE A 77 12.31 -17.40 7.50
C ILE A 77 13.20 -16.18 7.78
N LEU A 78 14.07 -15.80 6.83
CA LEU A 78 14.87 -14.58 6.96
C LEU A 78 13.99 -13.33 7.05
N PHE A 79 12.93 -13.26 6.24
CA PHE A 79 11.96 -12.17 6.29
C PHE A 79 11.30 -12.07 7.68
N VAL A 80 10.71 -13.15 8.19
CA VAL A 80 10.06 -13.18 9.50
C VAL A 80 11.04 -12.78 10.62
N ARG A 81 12.27 -13.31 10.60
CA ARG A 81 13.32 -12.95 11.57
C ARG A 81 13.71 -11.49 11.50
N THR A 82 13.81 -10.93 10.28
CA THR A 82 14.12 -9.51 10.10
C THR A 82 13.00 -8.64 10.67
N VAL A 83 11.74 -8.96 10.36
CA VAL A 83 10.57 -8.26 10.92
C VAL A 83 10.55 -8.39 12.44
N SER A 84 10.82 -9.57 13.00
CA SER A 84 10.89 -9.81 14.46
C SER A 84 11.95 -8.98 15.17
N SER A 85 12.98 -8.51 14.46
CA SER A 85 14.04 -7.69 15.04
C SER A 85 13.55 -6.31 15.50
N PHE A 86 12.56 -5.74 14.83
CA PHE A 86 12.03 -4.39 15.11
C PHE A 86 10.55 -4.36 15.54
N VAL A 87 9.72 -5.36 15.21
CA VAL A 87 8.35 -5.49 15.72
C VAL A 87 8.40 -6.05 17.14
N LYS A 88 7.99 -5.25 18.12
CA LYS A 88 8.05 -5.59 19.55
C LYS A 88 6.70 -5.44 20.25
N ASN A 89 5.85 -4.55 19.77
CA ASN A 89 4.56 -4.25 20.39
C ASN A 89 3.42 -5.04 19.75
N SER A 90 3.44 -5.20 18.44
CA SER A 90 2.47 -6.02 17.72
C SER A 90 2.78 -7.50 17.80
N THR A 91 1.76 -8.34 17.78
CA THR A 91 1.89 -9.79 17.59
C THR A 91 2.24 -10.08 16.13
N LEU A 92 3.22 -10.94 15.87
CA LEU A 92 3.49 -11.44 14.53
C LEU A 92 2.79 -12.78 14.33
N SER A 93 1.87 -12.82 13.38
CA SER A 93 1.07 -14.01 13.07
C SER A 93 1.51 -14.58 11.72
N VAL A 94 2.05 -15.80 11.71
CA VAL A 94 2.46 -16.50 10.50
C VAL A 94 1.42 -17.56 10.15
N ALA A 95 0.97 -17.57 8.88
CA ALA A 95 0.13 -18.64 8.40
C ALA A 95 0.90 -19.96 8.41
N ALA A 96 0.30 -20.99 8.94
CA ALA A 96 0.80 -22.34 8.82
C ALA A 96 -0.13 -23.09 7.86
N GLY A 97 0.48 -23.76 6.89
CA GLY A 97 -0.26 -24.65 6.02
C GLY A 97 -0.79 -25.86 6.78
N SER A 98 -1.40 -26.73 6.06
CA SER A 98 -2.15 -27.86 6.58
C SER A 98 -1.32 -29.11 6.90
N THR A 99 -0.01 -29.02 6.88
CA THR A 99 0.92 -30.13 7.16
C THR A 99 1.75 -29.88 8.42
N LYS A 100 2.23 -30.96 9.04
CA LYS A 100 3.13 -30.84 10.19
C LYS A 100 4.42 -30.11 9.84
N GLU A 101 4.90 -30.29 8.62
CA GLU A 101 6.11 -29.64 8.10
C GLU A 101 5.89 -28.12 7.97
N SER A 102 4.76 -27.67 7.44
CA SER A 102 4.46 -26.23 7.34
C SER A 102 4.28 -25.58 8.71
N ILE A 103 3.63 -26.27 9.66
CA ILE A 103 3.53 -25.81 11.05
C ILE A 103 4.92 -25.69 11.68
N ASN A 104 5.79 -26.67 11.49
CA ASN A 104 7.15 -26.60 12.03
C ASN A 104 7.98 -25.48 11.40
N ARG A 105 7.82 -25.19 10.09
CA ARG A 105 8.46 -24.04 9.42
C ARG A 105 7.98 -22.71 10.03
N ALA A 106 6.68 -22.54 10.22
CA ALA A 106 6.12 -21.35 10.86
C ALA A 106 6.65 -21.15 12.29
N LEU A 107 6.72 -22.22 13.09
CA LEU A 107 7.30 -22.21 14.44
C LEU A 107 8.79 -21.85 14.44
N ALA A 108 9.56 -22.40 13.50
CA ALA A 108 10.98 -22.09 13.32
C ALA A 108 11.21 -20.62 12.93
N ALA A 109 10.35 -20.07 12.07
CA ALA A 109 10.40 -18.67 11.68
C ALA A 109 10.11 -17.73 12.85
N LEU A 110 9.14 -18.07 13.69
CA LEU A 110 8.69 -17.29 14.84
C LEU A 110 9.57 -17.42 16.08
N SER A 111 10.59 -18.28 16.08
CA SER A 111 11.40 -18.62 17.26
C SER A 111 12.07 -17.42 17.95
N ALA A 112 12.34 -16.34 17.24
CA ALA A 112 12.95 -15.10 17.76
C ALA A 112 11.92 -13.97 17.99
N THR A 113 10.63 -14.26 17.83
CA THR A 113 9.57 -13.24 17.89
C THR A 113 9.14 -13.01 19.34
N ALA A 114 8.95 -11.74 19.73
CA ALA A 114 8.55 -11.36 21.08
C ALA A 114 7.12 -11.84 21.42
N LYS A 115 6.21 -11.71 20.46
CA LYS A 115 4.80 -12.13 20.57
C LYS A 115 4.44 -12.99 19.34
N PRO A 116 4.76 -14.28 19.36
CA PRO A 116 4.48 -15.17 18.23
C PRO A 116 3.03 -15.66 18.24
N CYS A 117 2.43 -15.74 17.05
CA CYS A 117 1.16 -16.40 16.81
C CYS A 117 1.26 -17.30 15.57
N VAL A 118 0.76 -18.52 15.68
CA VAL A 118 0.59 -19.41 14.51
C VAL A 118 -0.88 -19.37 14.09
N ARG A 119 -1.13 -19.09 12.81
CA ARG A 119 -2.46 -19.03 12.24
C ARG A 119 -2.75 -20.28 11.40
N ILE A 120 -3.82 -21.01 11.77
CA ILE A 120 -4.31 -22.19 11.06
C ILE A 120 -5.56 -21.80 10.28
N GLU A 121 -5.48 -21.80 8.96
CA GLU A 121 -6.58 -21.42 8.07
C GLU A 121 -7.11 -22.63 7.33
N LEU A 122 -8.36 -23.03 7.59
CA LEU A 122 -8.97 -24.17 6.97
C LEU A 122 -10.37 -23.84 6.43
N PRO A 123 -10.74 -24.35 5.24
CA PRO A 123 -12.06 -24.11 4.65
C PRO A 123 -13.15 -24.88 5.37
N MET A 124 -14.26 -24.18 5.68
CA MET A 124 -15.41 -24.77 6.38
C MET A 124 -16.59 -25.06 5.47
N SER A 125 -16.67 -24.46 4.28
CA SER A 125 -17.72 -24.78 3.32
C SER A 125 -17.53 -26.17 2.71
N THR A 126 -18.62 -26.83 2.36
CA THR A 126 -18.58 -28.16 1.71
C THR A 126 -17.72 -28.14 0.46
N VAL A 127 -17.86 -27.11 -0.37
CA VAL A 127 -17.05 -26.94 -1.59
C VAL A 127 -15.56 -26.80 -1.23
N GLY A 128 -15.20 -25.95 -0.27
CA GLY A 128 -13.81 -25.78 0.16
C GLY A 128 -13.21 -27.06 0.74
N MET A 129 -13.97 -27.79 1.56
CA MET A 129 -13.51 -29.05 2.13
C MET A 129 -13.27 -30.13 1.07
N GLU A 130 -14.19 -30.29 0.11
CA GLU A 130 -14.09 -31.36 -0.89
C GLU A 130 -13.07 -31.05 -1.99
N TYR A 131 -13.05 -29.81 -2.51
CA TYR A 131 -12.21 -29.46 -3.66
C TYR A 131 -10.82 -28.96 -3.28
N ILE A 132 -10.68 -28.18 -2.19
CA ILE A 132 -9.40 -27.65 -1.74
C ILE A 132 -8.69 -28.64 -0.82
N SER A 133 -9.38 -29.08 0.24
CA SER A 133 -8.78 -29.94 1.26
C SER A 133 -8.91 -31.43 0.98
N ARG A 134 -9.77 -31.83 0.04
CA ARG A 134 -10.08 -33.22 -0.31
C ARG A 134 -10.46 -34.06 0.91
N LYS A 135 -11.19 -33.47 1.84
CA LYS A 135 -11.62 -34.09 3.10
C LYS A 135 -13.13 -33.95 3.29
N LYS A 136 -13.73 -34.96 3.90
CA LYS A 136 -15.12 -34.92 4.37
C LYS A 136 -15.15 -34.45 5.82
N ALA A 137 -16.30 -33.95 6.29
CA ALA A 137 -16.52 -33.37 7.60
C ALA A 137 -15.84 -34.12 8.78
N PRO A 138 -15.98 -35.44 8.98
CA PRO A 138 -15.32 -36.13 10.10
C PRO A 138 -13.79 -36.04 10.05
N LYS A 139 -13.20 -36.24 8.88
CA LYS A 139 -11.73 -36.10 8.70
C LYS A 139 -11.24 -34.67 8.83
N MET A 140 -12.10 -33.71 8.53
CA MET A 140 -11.77 -32.31 8.71
C MET A 140 -11.67 -31.97 10.21
N LEU A 141 -12.57 -32.46 11.04
CA LEU A 141 -12.52 -32.29 12.49
C LEU A 141 -11.25 -32.89 13.13
N GLU A 142 -10.88 -34.10 12.71
CA GLU A 142 -9.61 -34.73 13.12
C GLU A 142 -8.43 -33.87 12.76
N TRP A 143 -8.41 -33.35 11.53
CA TRP A 143 -7.34 -32.54 11.00
C TRP A 143 -7.21 -31.18 11.69
N ILE A 144 -8.32 -30.49 11.97
CA ILE A 144 -8.36 -29.27 12.76
C ILE A 144 -7.69 -29.52 14.13
N THR A 145 -8.12 -30.57 14.81
CA THR A 145 -7.59 -30.95 16.12
C THR A 145 -6.07 -31.24 16.07
N GLU A 146 -5.62 -31.98 15.07
CA GLU A 146 -4.20 -32.28 14.86
C GLU A 146 -3.35 -31.03 14.62
N CYS A 147 -3.78 -30.15 13.71
CA CYS A 147 -3.05 -28.93 13.37
C CYS A 147 -2.96 -27.96 14.54
N VAL A 148 -4.09 -27.69 15.20
CA VAL A 148 -4.12 -26.77 16.34
C VAL A 148 -3.30 -27.34 17.52
N THR A 149 -3.44 -28.61 17.83
CA THR A 149 -2.65 -29.26 18.88
C THR A 149 -1.14 -29.22 18.58
N ALA A 150 -0.75 -29.45 17.32
CA ALA A 150 0.64 -29.40 16.91
C ALA A 150 1.22 -27.98 17.07
N ALA A 151 0.51 -26.94 16.63
CA ALA A 151 0.90 -25.56 16.77
C ALA A 151 0.98 -25.15 18.28
N ARG A 152 -0.02 -25.52 19.07
CA ARG A 152 -0.13 -25.15 20.49
C ARG A 152 0.98 -25.70 21.37
N LYS A 153 1.60 -26.82 20.99
CA LYS A 153 2.74 -27.40 21.74
C LYS A 153 3.93 -26.47 21.85
N SER A 154 4.16 -25.62 20.85
CA SER A 154 5.37 -24.80 20.74
C SER A 154 5.09 -23.31 20.54
N CYS A 155 3.83 -22.88 20.44
CA CYS A 155 3.43 -21.49 20.34
C CYS A 155 2.40 -21.14 21.43
N SER A 156 2.61 -19.99 22.09
CA SER A 156 1.71 -19.49 23.13
C SER A 156 0.37 -18.98 22.58
N GLU A 157 0.34 -18.51 21.36
CA GLU A 157 -0.88 -18.05 20.69
C GLU A 157 -1.11 -18.81 19.39
N VAL A 158 -2.30 -19.36 19.23
CA VAL A 158 -2.75 -20.06 18.03
C VAL A 158 -4.11 -19.53 17.64
N GLU A 159 -4.20 -18.97 16.43
CA GLU A 159 -5.46 -18.53 15.83
C GLU A 159 -5.99 -19.60 14.89
N PHE A 160 -7.25 -19.95 15.05
CA PHE A 160 -7.97 -20.77 14.10
C PHE A 160 -8.88 -19.90 13.23
N CYS A 161 -8.65 -19.90 11.93
CA CYS A 161 -9.47 -19.17 10.95
C CYS A 161 -10.39 -20.16 10.21
N ALA A 162 -11.68 -20.02 10.46
CA ALA A 162 -12.73 -20.73 9.74
C ALA A 162 -12.98 -20.02 8.39
N VAL A 163 -12.26 -20.45 7.34
CA VAL A 163 -12.34 -19.83 6.02
C VAL A 163 -13.66 -20.21 5.35
N ASP A 164 -14.31 -19.25 4.70
CA ASP A 164 -15.59 -19.46 4.01
C ASP A 164 -16.72 -19.95 4.95
N ALA A 165 -16.73 -19.40 6.17
CA ALA A 165 -17.63 -19.80 7.24
C ALA A 165 -19.10 -19.49 6.95
N THR A 166 -19.38 -18.44 6.19
CA THR A 166 -20.74 -17.99 5.85
C THR A 166 -21.49 -19.01 4.97
N ARG A 167 -20.74 -19.86 4.23
CA ARG A 167 -21.27 -20.92 3.38
C ARG A 167 -21.15 -22.31 3.99
N ALA A 168 -20.69 -22.42 5.22
CA ALA A 168 -20.58 -23.67 5.93
C ALA A 168 -21.92 -24.13 6.48
N GLU A 169 -22.08 -25.46 6.66
CA GLU A 169 -23.17 -26.00 7.42
C GLU A 169 -23.05 -25.62 8.89
N LYS A 170 -24.10 -25.03 9.47
CA LYS A 170 -24.06 -24.43 10.82
C LYS A 170 -23.63 -25.40 11.92
N GLU A 171 -24.15 -26.63 11.89
CA GLU A 171 -23.83 -27.65 12.91
C GLU A 171 -22.36 -28.09 12.80
N PHE A 172 -21.88 -28.29 11.57
CA PHE A 172 -20.48 -28.61 11.31
C PHE A 172 -19.57 -27.46 11.74
N LEU A 173 -19.88 -26.22 11.38
CA LEU A 173 -19.08 -25.04 11.73
C LEU A 173 -18.92 -24.90 13.24
N ASN A 174 -20.01 -25.01 14.00
CA ASN A 174 -19.97 -24.95 15.45
C ASN A 174 -19.12 -26.07 16.04
N THR A 175 -19.26 -27.31 15.52
CA THR A 175 -18.46 -28.46 15.96
C THR A 175 -16.98 -28.24 15.67
N ALA A 176 -16.65 -27.72 14.46
CA ALA A 176 -15.28 -27.45 14.04
C ALA A 176 -14.59 -26.36 14.91
N ILE A 177 -15.32 -25.29 15.20
CA ILE A 177 -14.82 -24.22 16.08
C ILE A 177 -14.61 -24.73 17.51
N THR A 178 -15.56 -25.49 18.04
CA THR A 178 -15.43 -26.09 19.37
C THR A 178 -14.23 -27.04 19.43
N ALA A 179 -14.04 -27.89 18.42
CA ALA A 179 -12.88 -28.79 18.34
C ALA A 179 -11.54 -28.00 18.27
N ALA A 180 -11.51 -26.88 17.57
CA ALA A 180 -10.32 -26.02 17.52
C ALA A 180 -10.02 -25.40 18.88
N VAL A 181 -11.03 -24.90 19.61
CA VAL A 181 -10.87 -24.31 20.95
C VAL A 181 -10.42 -25.37 21.95
N GLU A 182 -11.03 -26.54 21.95
CA GLU A 182 -10.65 -27.67 22.81
C GLU A 182 -9.23 -28.19 22.51
N ALA A 183 -8.79 -28.13 21.24
CA ALA A 183 -7.43 -28.46 20.85
C ALA A 183 -6.39 -27.39 21.27
N GLY A 184 -6.85 -26.22 21.76
CA GLY A 184 -6.01 -25.18 22.33
C GLY A 184 -5.88 -23.90 21.49
N ALA A 185 -6.77 -23.65 20.52
CA ALA A 185 -6.81 -22.34 19.86
C ALA A 185 -7.10 -21.24 20.87
N THR A 186 -6.28 -20.19 20.86
CA THR A 186 -6.40 -19.04 21.77
C THR A 186 -7.27 -17.93 21.22
N ARG A 187 -7.54 -17.94 19.91
CA ARG A 187 -8.41 -17.03 19.19
C ARG A 187 -9.05 -17.76 18.01
N VAL A 188 -10.26 -17.36 17.66
CA VAL A 188 -10.98 -17.86 16.48
C VAL A 188 -11.28 -16.69 15.56
N CYS A 189 -11.17 -16.88 14.26
CA CYS A 189 -11.57 -15.91 13.25
C CYS A 189 -12.61 -16.51 12.31
N ILE A 190 -13.71 -15.81 12.11
CA ILE A 190 -14.77 -16.16 11.14
C ILE A 190 -14.53 -15.37 9.85
N CYS A 191 -14.34 -16.08 8.73
CA CYS A 191 -14.06 -15.47 7.45
C CYS A 191 -15.28 -15.55 6.53
N ASP A 192 -15.77 -14.38 6.12
CA ASP A 192 -16.65 -14.23 4.96
C ASP A 192 -15.76 -14.12 3.70
N SER A 193 -15.79 -15.12 2.83
CA SER A 193 -14.93 -15.16 1.65
C SER A 193 -15.63 -14.69 0.38
N THR A 194 -16.91 -14.33 0.46
CA THR A 194 -17.72 -13.91 -0.70
C THR A 194 -18.23 -12.49 -0.61
N GLY A 195 -18.36 -11.95 0.61
CA GLY A 195 -18.93 -10.61 0.86
C GLY A 195 -20.39 -10.49 0.47
N ASP A 196 -21.12 -11.63 0.35
CA ASP A 196 -22.49 -11.63 -0.17
C ASP A 196 -23.55 -11.48 0.95
N MET A 197 -23.15 -11.59 2.22
CA MET A 197 -24.06 -11.47 3.35
C MET A 197 -24.31 -10.00 3.73
N MET A 198 -25.56 -9.66 4.02
CA MET A 198 -25.90 -8.30 4.49
C MET A 198 -25.24 -8.03 5.86
N PRO A 199 -24.81 -6.79 6.15
CA PRO A 199 -24.02 -6.48 7.34
C PRO A 199 -24.66 -6.84 8.67
N ASP A 200 -25.96 -6.68 8.82
CA ASP A 200 -26.71 -7.05 10.02
C ASP A 200 -26.87 -8.57 10.17
N ASP A 201 -27.08 -9.29 9.08
CA ASP A 201 -27.15 -10.75 9.06
C ASP A 201 -25.79 -11.37 9.39
N PHE A 202 -24.69 -10.83 8.84
CA PHE A 202 -23.34 -11.27 9.17
C PHE A 202 -23.01 -11.01 10.64
N ALA A 203 -23.34 -9.84 11.16
CA ALA A 203 -23.12 -9.52 12.57
C ALA A 203 -23.93 -10.44 13.50
N ALA A 204 -25.17 -10.77 13.13
CA ALA A 204 -25.99 -11.72 13.88
C ALA A 204 -25.43 -13.15 13.81
N PHE A 205 -24.94 -13.58 12.62
CA PHE A 205 -24.29 -14.86 12.43
C PHE A 205 -23.01 -14.99 13.30
N ALA A 206 -22.14 -13.98 13.27
CA ALA A 206 -20.93 -13.95 14.08
C ALA A 206 -21.24 -13.97 15.59
N ALA A 207 -22.22 -13.19 16.03
CA ALA A 207 -22.65 -13.17 17.42
C ALA A 207 -23.17 -14.52 17.91
N ALA A 208 -23.97 -15.21 17.12
CA ALA A 208 -24.48 -16.55 17.46
C ALA A 208 -23.36 -17.59 17.64
N ILE A 209 -22.26 -17.47 16.89
CA ILE A 209 -21.09 -18.32 17.10
C ILE A 209 -20.34 -17.93 18.36
N LYS A 210 -20.16 -16.61 18.60
CA LYS A 210 -19.47 -16.09 19.78
C LYS A 210 -20.08 -16.55 21.10
N GLU A 211 -21.39 -16.68 21.16
CA GLU A 211 -22.10 -17.17 22.36
C GLU A 211 -21.66 -18.57 22.81
N ASN A 212 -21.11 -19.38 21.88
CA ASN A 212 -20.72 -20.77 22.14
C ASN A 212 -19.22 -20.94 22.40
N ILE A 213 -18.42 -19.88 22.41
CA ILE A 213 -16.97 -19.98 22.57
C ILE A 213 -16.47 -19.05 23.69
N SER A 214 -15.43 -19.51 24.41
CA SER A 214 -14.84 -18.79 25.55
C SER A 214 -13.62 -17.95 25.18
N VAL A 215 -13.06 -18.13 23.97
CA VAL A 215 -11.87 -17.40 23.51
C VAL A 215 -12.27 -16.15 22.72
N PRO A 216 -11.38 -15.15 22.60
CA PRO A 216 -11.61 -14.00 21.74
C PRO A 216 -11.93 -14.41 20.30
N MET A 217 -12.84 -13.67 19.67
CA MET A 217 -13.26 -13.91 18.29
C MET A 217 -13.03 -12.69 17.41
N GLY A 218 -12.48 -12.96 16.25
CA GLY A 218 -12.31 -11.98 15.19
C GLY A 218 -13.19 -12.29 13.96
N VAL A 219 -13.32 -11.30 13.09
CA VAL A 219 -13.94 -11.48 11.77
C VAL A 219 -13.04 -10.94 10.67
N ARG A 220 -13.11 -11.62 9.51
CA ARG A 220 -12.53 -11.19 8.23
C ARG A 220 -13.66 -11.08 7.23
N CYS A 221 -13.91 -9.89 6.72
CA CYS A 221 -14.98 -9.59 5.79
C CYS A 221 -14.40 -9.25 4.41
N ASP A 222 -14.89 -9.89 3.36
CA ASP A 222 -14.55 -9.55 1.99
C ASP A 222 -15.31 -8.27 1.55
N ASN A 223 -14.61 -7.37 0.85
CA ASN A 223 -15.14 -6.06 0.45
C ASN A 223 -15.62 -5.99 -1.00
N LYS A 224 -15.85 -7.13 -1.65
CA LYS A 224 -16.28 -7.19 -3.05
C LYS A 224 -17.50 -6.31 -3.35
N ASN A 225 -18.43 -6.23 -2.41
CA ASN A 225 -19.66 -5.43 -2.53
C ASN A 225 -19.57 -4.08 -1.77
N GLY A 226 -18.41 -3.68 -1.25
CA GLY A 226 -18.21 -2.44 -0.51
C GLY A 226 -18.82 -2.44 0.91
N LEU A 227 -19.19 -3.59 1.46
CA LEU A 227 -19.90 -3.71 2.74
C LEU A 227 -19.03 -4.15 3.92
N ALA A 228 -17.75 -4.48 3.69
CA ALA A 228 -16.88 -5.05 4.72
C ALA A 228 -16.75 -4.17 5.98
N ALA A 229 -16.60 -2.85 5.82
CA ALA A 229 -16.52 -1.94 6.96
C ALA A 229 -17.84 -1.92 7.77
N ALA A 230 -18.98 -2.00 7.12
CA ALA A 230 -20.28 -2.07 7.78
C ALA A 230 -20.49 -3.41 8.51
N GLN A 231 -20.08 -4.54 7.88
CA GLN A 231 -20.08 -5.86 8.53
C GLN A 231 -19.20 -5.84 9.79
N ALA A 232 -17.97 -5.29 9.68
CA ALA A 232 -17.03 -5.22 10.79
C ALA A 232 -17.56 -4.40 11.97
N ILE A 233 -18.06 -3.17 11.73
CA ILE A 233 -18.54 -2.30 12.82
C ILE A 233 -19.80 -2.84 13.49
N LEU A 234 -20.71 -3.45 12.72
CA LEU A 234 -21.88 -4.10 13.29
C LEU A 234 -21.52 -5.35 14.10
N SER A 235 -20.51 -6.11 13.67
CA SER A 235 -19.97 -7.26 14.43
C SER A 235 -19.37 -6.81 15.78
N VAL A 236 -18.59 -5.72 15.78
CA VAL A 236 -18.06 -5.12 17.02
C VAL A 236 -19.20 -4.75 17.99
N ARG A 237 -20.26 -4.12 17.47
CA ARG A 237 -21.45 -3.78 18.29
C ARG A 237 -22.17 -5.00 18.87
N LYS A 238 -21.95 -6.17 18.30
CA LYS A 238 -22.47 -7.46 18.78
C LYS A 238 -21.47 -8.24 19.66
N GLY A 239 -20.34 -7.61 20.04
CA GLY A 239 -19.38 -8.18 20.99
C GLY A 239 -18.21 -8.92 20.36
N ILE A 240 -17.96 -8.76 19.07
CA ILE A 240 -16.74 -9.27 18.44
C ILE A 240 -15.54 -8.40 18.85
N GLU A 241 -14.45 -9.04 19.23
CA GLU A 241 -13.30 -8.38 19.85
C GLU A 241 -12.18 -8.00 18.85
N CYS A 242 -12.08 -8.68 17.70
CA CYS A 242 -11.01 -8.44 16.74
C CYS A 242 -11.54 -8.27 15.32
N ILE A 243 -10.89 -7.40 14.54
CA ILE A 243 -11.20 -7.19 13.12
C ILE A 243 -9.95 -7.38 12.31
N LYS A 244 -10.03 -8.19 11.24
CA LYS A 244 -8.98 -8.24 10.21
C LYS A 244 -9.22 -7.14 9.20
N ALA A 245 -8.23 -6.27 9.05
CA ALA A 245 -8.27 -5.12 8.15
C ALA A 245 -7.03 -5.12 7.26
N ASP A 246 -7.11 -4.43 6.12
CA ASP A 246 -6.00 -4.29 5.20
C ASP A 246 -5.90 -2.89 4.58
N ILE A 247 -4.78 -2.65 3.91
CA ILE A 247 -4.53 -1.43 3.16
C ILE A 247 -4.42 -1.80 1.67
N GLY A 248 -5.32 -1.24 0.86
CA GLY A 248 -5.34 -1.45 -0.59
C GLY A 248 -5.75 -2.85 -1.04
N GLY A 249 -6.35 -3.65 -0.14
CA GLY A 249 -6.82 -5.02 -0.40
C GLY A 249 -8.31 -5.18 -0.61
N SER A 250 -8.75 -6.42 -0.50
CA SER A 250 -10.15 -6.83 -0.69
C SER A 250 -10.92 -7.00 0.62
N GLY A 251 -10.32 -6.69 1.77
CA GLY A 251 -10.93 -6.84 3.07
C GLY A 251 -11.50 -5.54 3.64
N VAL A 252 -11.56 -5.46 4.97
CA VAL A 252 -11.99 -4.24 5.67
C VAL A 252 -10.93 -3.16 5.51
N PRO A 253 -11.23 -1.99 4.89
CA PRO A 253 -10.25 -0.92 4.76
C PRO A 253 -9.83 -0.39 6.13
N LEU A 254 -8.53 -0.51 6.48
CA LEU A 254 -7.99 -0.14 7.79
C LEU A 254 -8.29 1.31 8.15
N GLU A 255 -8.13 2.24 7.20
CA GLU A 255 -8.40 3.66 7.39
C GLU A 255 -9.87 3.91 7.73
N THR A 256 -10.77 3.42 6.88
CA THR A 256 -12.23 3.61 7.08
C THR A 256 -12.69 3.04 8.42
N PHE A 257 -12.25 1.83 8.77
CA PHE A 257 -12.64 1.21 10.02
C PHE A 257 -12.08 1.96 11.24
N SER A 258 -10.81 2.37 11.20
CA SER A 258 -10.18 3.11 12.30
C SER A 258 -10.81 4.48 12.52
N ASP A 259 -11.19 5.19 11.45
CA ASP A 259 -11.93 6.46 11.54
C ASP A 259 -13.34 6.28 12.11
N MET A 260 -14.03 5.20 11.75
CA MET A 260 -15.32 4.87 12.37
C MET A 260 -15.19 4.60 13.88
N VAL A 261 -14.17 3.85 14.30
CA VAL A 261 -13.89 3.60 15.72
C VAL A 261 -13.58 4.90 16.45
N LYS A 262 -12.74 5.78 15.87
CA LYS A 262 -12.42 7.09 16.43
C LYS A 262 -13.64 7.98 16.60
N ASN A 263 -14.49 8.04 15.57
CA ASN A 263 -15.62 8.98 15.52
C ASN A 263 -16.83 8.50 16.32
N CYS A 264 -17.08 7.20 16.37
CA CYS A 264 -18.29 6.61 16.97
C CYS A 264 -18.00 5.78 18.22
N GLY A 265 -16.73 5.38 18.47
CA GLY A 265 -16.41 4.44 19.52
C GLY A 265 -16.84 4.86 20.92
N ASN A 266 -16.69 6.15 21.27
CA ASN A 266 -17.13 6.69 22.56
C ASN A 266 -18.65 6.55 22.78
N ASP A 267 -19.46 6.71 21.71
CA ASP A 267 -20.92 6.61 21.81
C ASP A 267 -21.37 5.14 22.00
N TYR A 268 -20.59 4.20 21.51
CA TYR A 268 -20.92 2.77 21.52
C TYR A 268 -20.07 1.93 22.49
N GLY A 269 -19.13 2.54 23.22
CA GLY A 269 -18.35 1.89 24.27
C GLY A 269 -17.21 1.03 23.79
N PHE A 270 -16.55 1.36 22.67
CA PHE A 270 -15.36 0.67 22.16
C PHE A 270 -14.27 1.62 21.67
N TYR A 271 -13.02 1.14 21.63
CA TYR A 271 -11.85 1.89 21.17
C TYR A 271 -10.80 0.96 20.54
N SER A 272 -9.84 1.53 19.82
CA SER A 272 -8.64 0.85 19.33
C SER A 272 -7.38 1.64 19.68
N ASP A 273 -6.24 0.99 19.67
CA ASP A 273 -4.93 1.61 19.94
C ASP A 273 -4.28 2.20 18.69
N ILE A 274 -4.96 2.20 17.56
CA ILE A 274 -4.45 2.75 16.30
C ILE A 274 -4.13 4.25 16.46
N LYS A 275 -2.92 4.64 16.08
CA LYS A 275 -2.49 6.05 16.07
C LYS A 275 -3.11 6.79 14.89
N THR A 276 -4.30 7.31 15.09
CA THR A 276 -5.08 7.97 14.03
C THR A 276 -4.41 9.23 13.46
N THR A 277 -3.48 9.86 14.19
CA THR A 277 -2.69 11.00 13.70
C THR A 277 -1.70 10.62 12.59
N GLU A 278 -1.22 9.37 12.60
CA GLU A 278 -0.29 8.84 11.60
C GLU A 278 -1.00 8.03 10.50
N LEU A 279 -2.29 7.70 10.70
CA LEU A 279 -3.03 6.73 9.90
C LEU A 279 -3.05 7.09 8.41
N HIS A 280 -3.60 8.25 8.06
CA HIS A 280 -3.75 8.68 6.66
C HIS A 280 -2.41 8.75 5.92
N ARG A 281 -1.35 9.23 6.59
CA ARG A 281 -0.01 9.30 5.99
C ARG A 281 0.54 7.90 5.72
N THR A 282 0.40 7.00 6.69
CA THR A 282 0.89 5.62 6.59
C THR A 282 0.13 4.84 5.53
N VAL A 283 -1.20 4.96 5.48
CA VAL A 283 -2.03 4.33 4.46
C VAL A 283 -1.58 4.77 3.06
N LYS A 284 -1.47 6.08 2.82
CA LYS A 284 -1.00 6.59 1.52
C LYS A 284 0.41 6.11 1.16
N GLN A 285 1.31 5.99 2.13
CA GLN A 285 2.66 5.49 1.90
C GLN A 285 2.63 4.00 1.49
N ILE A 286 1.81 3.17 2.14
CA ILE A 286 1.67 1.75 1.83
C ILE A 286 0.94 1.55 0.49
N GLU A 287 -0.10 2.34 0.20
CA GLU A 287 -0.78 2.34 -1.10
C GLU A 287 0.19 2.70 -2.24
N TRP A 288 1.01 3.73 -2.05
CA TRP A 288 2.04 4.10 -3.00
C TRP A 288 3.06 2.97 -3.25
N ILE A 289 3.52 2.27 -2.19
CA ILE A 289 4.38 1.08 -2.32
C ILE A 289 3.64 -0.01 -3.12
N SER A 290 2.36 -0.25 -2.83
CA SER A 290 1.54 -1.25 -3.52
C SER A 290 1.31 -0.95 -5.00
N GLU A 291 1.08 0.30 -5.35
CA GLU A 291 0.89 0.74 -6.74
C GLU A 291 2.19 0.61 -7.55
N ASN A 292 3.32 0.99 -6.97
CA ASN A 292 4.62 0.85 -7.62
C ASN A 292 5.00 -0.63 -7.82
N ALA A 293 4.76 -1.49 -6.83
CA ALA A 293 4.97 -2.92 -6.96
C ALA A 293 4.10 -3.57 -8.06
N LYS A 294 2.89 -3.04 -8.30
CA LYS A 294 2.01 -3.48 -9.40
C LYS A 294 2.51 -2.98 -10.76
N ASN A 295 2.98 -1.74 -10.82
CA ASN A 295 3.50 -1.12 -12.04
C ASN A 295 4.80 -1.80 -12.50
N ASP A 296 5.72 -2.11 -11.60
CA ASP A 296 6.94 -2.86 -11.91
C ASP A 296 6.67 -4.25 -12.50
N LYS A 297 5.59 -4.91 -12.08
CA LYS A 297 5.20 -6.22 -12.62
C LYS A 297 4.32 -6.16 -13.86
N SER A 298 3.56 -5.10 -14.08
CA SER A 298 2.92 -4.88 -15.37
C SER A 298 3.97 -4.70 -16.47
N ALA A 299 5.02 -3.93 -16.18
CA ALA A 299 6.19 -3.83 -17.04
C ALA A 299 6.89 -5.20 -17.23
N MET A 300 7.02 -6.01 -16.17
CA MET A 300 7.66 -7.31 -16.23
C MET A 300 6.77 -8.41 -16.86
N ARG A 301 5.43 -8.33 -16.77
CA ARG A 301 4.50 -9.25 -17.47
C ARG A 301 4.38 -8.97 -18.96
N VAL A 302 4.55 -7.72 -19.39
CA VAL A 302 4.70 -7.38 -20.80
C VAL A 302 6.04 -7.90 -21.35
N ALA A 303 7.08 -7.99 -20.52
CA ALA A 303 8.38 -8.50 -20.88
C ALA A 303 8.49 -10.05 -20.93
N THR A 304 7.53 -10.81 -20.36
CA THR A 304 7.54 -12.30 -20.37
C THR A 304 6.71 -12.92 -21.49
N THR A 305 6.03 -12.12 -22.31
CA THR A 305 5.42 -12.58 -23.57
C THR A 305 6.20 -11.99 -24.73
N GLU A 306 7.16 -12.75 -25.22
CA GLU A 306 8.12 -12.49 -26.30
C GLU A 306 9.34 -11.63 -25.86
N GLU A 307 10.51 -12.28 -25.85
CA GLU A 307 11.83 -11.67 -25.75
C GLU A 307 12.05 -10.59 -26.84
N THR A 308 11.68 -9.36 -26.56
CA THR A 308 12.25 -8.22 -27.25
C THR A 308 13.32 -7.63 -26.35
N SER A 309 14.50 -8.24 -26.36
CA SER A 309 15.70 -7.60 -25.83
C SER A 309 16.01 -6.38 -26.68
N ILE A 310 15.50 -5.20 -26.25
CA ILE A 310 15.91 -3.92 -26.84
C ILE A 310 17.27 -3.61 -26.22
N HIS A 311 18.31 -3.66 -27.05
CA HIS A 311 19.65 -3.21 -26.74
C HIS A 311 20.05 -2.22 -27.81
N LEU A 312 20.15 -0.95 -27.44
CA LEU A 312 20.57 0.14 -28.30
C LEU A 312 21.88 0.71 -27.77
N ASP A 313 22.83 0.93 -28.66
CA ASP A 313 24.13 1.54 -28.37
C ASP A 313 24.32 2.88 -29.11
N ALA A 314 25.41 3.57 -28.83
CA ALA A 314 25.72 4.86 -29.48
C ALA A 314 25.88 4.81 -31.00
N LYS A 315 25.86 3.61 -31.60
CA LYS A 315 25.99 3.44 -33.08
C LYS A 315 24.63 3.25 -33.75
N ASP A 316 23.57 3.06 -32.97
CA ASP A 316 22.23 2.89 -33.50
C ASP A 316 21.69 4.21 -34.08
N ASP A 317 21.09 4.12 -35.27
CA ASP A 317 20.50 5.28 -35.95
C ASP A 317 19.09 5.62 -35.43
N ILE A 318 18.59 6.77 -35.82
CA ILE A 318 17.25 7.24 -35.46
C ILE A 318 16.16 6.22 -35.81
N SER A 319 16.33 5.46 -36.91
CA SER A 319 15.35 4.46 -37.35
C SER A 319 15.28 3.28 -36.41
N ALA A 320 16.41 2.84 -35.86
CA ALA A 320 16.48 1.77 -34.85
C ALA A 320 15.78 2.20 -33.55
N VAL A 321 16.02 3.43 -33.11
CA VAL A 321 15.41 4.00 -31.90
C VAL A 321 13.89 4.15 -32.05
N ILE A 322 13.41 4.64 -33.21
CA ILE A 322 11.98 4.78 -33.49
C ILE A 322 11.31 3.40 -33.55
N THR A 323 11.97 2.42 -34.21
CA THR A 323 11.45 1.04 -34.27
C THR A 323 11.33 0.42 -32.88
N ALA A 324 12.32 0.68 -32.04
CA ALA A 324 12.29 0.23 -30.65
C ALA A 324 11.18 0.94 -29.85
N ALA A 325 10.98 2.25 -30.04
CA ALA A 325 9.88 3.01 -29.44
C ALA A 325 8.50 2.49 -29.89
N ALA A 326 8.34 2.19 -31.18
CA ALA A 326 7.09 1.60 -31.71
C ALA A 326 6.82 0.20 -31.13
N LYS A 327 7.84 -0.64 -30.91
CA LYS A 327 7.72 -1.93 -30.23
C LYS A 327 7.28 -1.78 -28.77
N LEU A 328 7.62 -0.68 -28.12
CA LEU A 328 7.18 -0.33 -26.77
C LEU A 328 5.77 0.32 -26.75
N GLY A 329 5.15 0.50 -27.93
CA GLY A 329 3.79 1.03 -28.05
C GLY A 329 3.70 2.56 -28.15
N TYR A 330 4.81 3.26 -28.38
CA TYR A 330 4.84 4.71 -28.55
C TYR A 330 4.74 5.10 -30.01
N ASP A 331 3.82 6.00 -30.35
CA ASP A 331 3.70 6.63 -31.68
C ASP A 331 4.15 8.09 -31.58
N LEU A 332 5.39 8.34 -32.04
CA LEU A 332 6.05 9.63 -31.89
C LEU A 332 5.84 10.49 -33.12
N SER A 333 5.47 11.76 -32.96
CA SER A 333 5.46 12.74 -34.04
C SER A 333 6.88 12.95 -34.63
N GLU A 334 7.00 13.41 -35.86
CA GLU A 334 8.32 13.65 -36.50
C GLU A 334 9.22 14.57 -35.64
N ASP A 335 8.65 15.59 -35.03
CA ASP A 335 9.37 16.52 -34.15
C ASP A 335 9.83 15.84 -32.86
N ASP A 336 9.02 14.92 -32.28
CA ASP A 336 9.37 14.20 -31.06
C ASP A 336 10.40 13.10 -31.36
N GLN A 337 10.35 12.47 -32.50
CA GLN A 337 11.37 11.49 -32.94
C GLN A 337 12.78 12.08 -32.94
N VAL A 338 12.95 13.30 -33.47
CA VAL A 338 14.24 13.99 -33.46
C VAL A 338 14.71 14.27 -32.02
N LYS A 339 13.83 14.79 -31.18
CA LYS A 339 14.17 15.13 -29.80
C LYS A 339 14.48 13.86 -28.95
N VAL A 340 13.71 12.78 -29.12
CA VAL A 340 13.97 11.50 -28.50
C VAL A 340 15.32 10.95 -28.91
N TYR A 341 15.67 11.06 -30.20
CA TYR A 341 16.96 10.60 -30.70
C TYR A 341 18.14 11.45 -30.19
N GLU A 342 18.00 12.77 -30.10
CA GLU A 342 19.02 13.64 -29.50
C GLU A 342 19.29 13.27 -28.01
N GLU A 343 18.22 13.03 -27.26
CA GLU A 343 18.34 12.63 -25.86
C GLU A 343 18.89 11.21 -25.74
N PHE A 344 18.48 10.28 -26.62
CA PHE A 344 19.04 8.95 -26.71
C PHE A 344 20.54 8.98 -26.93
N CYS A 345 21.06 9.72 -27.91
CA CYS A 345 22.50 9.84 -28.16
C CYS A 345 23.26 10.30 -26.93
N ARG A 346 22.71 11.28 -26.18
CA ARG A 346 23.34 11.79 -24.97
C ARG A 346 23.45 10.75 -23.83
N VAL A 347 22.49 9.81 -23.77
CA VAL A 347 22.51 8.72 -22.80
C VAL A 347 23.37 7.57 -23.30
N ALA A 348 23.25 7.21 -24.60
CA ALA A 348 23.97 6.13 -25.23
C ALA A 348 25.50 6.33 -25.28
N ASP A 349 25.97 7.57 -25.30
CA ASP A 349 27.40 7.89 -25.15
C ASP A 349 28.00 7.41 -23.82
N LYS A 350 27.18 7.17 -22.81
CA LYS A 350 27.62 6.80 -21.45
C LYS A 350 27.35 5.33 -21.11
N LYS A 351 26.29 4.74 -21.68
CA LYS A 351 25.90 3.35 -21.44
C LYS A 351 24.90 2.87 -22.52
N ASP A 352 24.82 1.55 -22.70
CA ASP A 352 23.79 0.94 -23.53
C ASP A 352 22.39 1.25 -23.00
N VAL A 353 21.45 1.47 -23.91
CA VAL A 353 20.06 1.87 -23.62
C VAL A 353 19.14 0.65 -23.79
N GLY A 354 18.58 0.17 -22.70
CA GLY A 354 17.56 -0.87 -22.71
C GLY A 354 16.13 -0.32 -22.87
N ALA A 355 15.14 -1.21 -22.81
CA ALA A 355 13.73 -0.84 -22.95
C ALA A 355 13.28 0.22 -21.93
N LYS A 356 13.65 0.06 -20.65
CA LYS A 356 13.28 1.00 -19.57
C LYS A 356 13.92 2.37 -19.72
N GLU A 357 15.17 2.41 -20.15
CA GLU A 357 15.88 3.65 -20.41
C GLU A 357 15.25 4.40 -21.59
N LEU A 358 14.87 3.68 -22.64
CA LEU A 358 14.21 4.26 -23.80
C LEU A 358 12.82 4.82 -23.44
N GLU A 359 12.02 4.08 -22.66
CA GLU A 359 10.74 4.58 -22.14
C GLU A 359 10.91 5.86 -21.32
N ALA A 360 11.92 5.90 -20.45
CA ALA A 360 12.21 7.07 -19.63
C ALA A 360 12.61 8.28 -20.52
N ILE A 361 13.41 8.06 -21.55
CA ILE A 361 13.78 9.09 -22.54
C ILE A 361 12.52 9.61 -23.26
N ILE A 362 11.66 8.72 -23.75
CA ILE A 362 10.41 9.08 -24.45
C ILE A 362 9.49 9.88 -23.53
N ALA A 363 9.28 9.40 -22.29
CA ALA A 363 8.43 10.10 -21.32
C ALA A 363 8.94 11.51 -20.98
N SER A 364 10.27 11.71 -20.97
CA SER A 364 10.85 13.03 -20.70
C SER A 364 10.66 14.01 -21.85
N VAL A 365 10.63 13.52 -23.09
CA VAL A 365 10.66 14.33 -24.32
C VAL A 365 9.27 14.54 -24.90
N ALA A 366 8.46 13.52 -25.00
CA ALA A 366 7.12 13.58 -25.63
C ALA A 366 6.08 14.37 -24.81
N LEU A 367 6.39 14.70 -23.56
CA LEU A 367 5.55 15.56 -22.70
C LEU A 367 6.01 17.03 -22.66
N GLN A 368 6.96 17.44 -23.52
CA GLN A 368 7.50 18.80 -23.52
C GLN A 368 6.77 19.71 -24.51
N VAL A 369 6.32 20.84 -24.01
CA VAL A 369 5.95 22.03 -24.83
C VAL A 369 7.22 22.64 -25.44
N PRO A 370 7.11 23.49 -26.51
CA PRO A 370 8.25 24.23 -27.06
C PRO A 370 9.06 24.91 -25.94
N ALA A 371 10.36 24.66 -25.92
CA ALA A 371 11.23 25.12 -24.88
C ALA A 371 11.50 26.63 -25.01
N THR A 372 10.82 27.44 -24.21
CA THR A 372 11.12 28.89 -24.05
C THR A 372 12.44 29.11 -23.35
N TYR A 373 12.73 28.28 -22.33
CA TYR A 373 13.99 28.28 -21.60
C TYR A 373 14.73 26.97 -21.81
N LYS A 374 16.01 27.04 -22.19
CA LYS A 374 16.89 25.87 -22.34
C LYS A 374 18.03 25.93 -21.35
N LEU A 375 18.30 24.82 -20.65
CA LEU A 375 19.45 24.70 -19.76
C LEU A 375 20.74 24.54 -20.58
N ILE A 376 21.69 25.47 -20.47
CA ILE A 376 22.99 25.41 -21.14
C ILE A 376 24.01 24.72 -20.23
N ASN A 377 24.20 25.25 -19.02
CA ASN A 377 25.11 24.66 -18.03
C ASN A 377 24.69 25.01 -16.60
N TYR A 378 25.27 24.28 -15.65
CA TYR A 378 25.10 24.56 -14.22
C TYR A 378 26.35 24.14 -13.44
N VAL A 379 26.62 24.85 -12.33
CA VAL A 379 27.60 24.49 -11.32
C VAL A 379 26.94 24.58 -9.97
N VAL A 380 27.01 23.51 -9.18
CA VAL A 380 26.44 23.47 -7.83
C VAL A 380 27.54 23.09 -6.83
N ASN A 381 27.73 23.95 -5.83
CA ASN A 381 28.64 23.71 -4.72
C ASN A 381 27.82 23.39 -3.48
N SER A 382 28.08 22.27 -2.84
CA SER A 382 27.39 21.84 -1.63
C SER A 382 28.32 21.05 -0.73
N GLY A 383 28.17 21.18 0.58
CA GLY A 383 28.95 20.45 1.58
C GLY A 383 28.38 20.67 2.98
N ASN A 384 28.89 19.90 3.94
CA ASN A 384 28.40 19.94 5.32
C ASN A 384 28.85 21.19 6.12
N ILE A 385 29.81 21.94 5.61
CA ILE A 385 30.40 23.12 6.27
C ILE A 385 30.25 24.40 5.45
N ILE A 386 29.67 24.34 4.26
CA ILE A 386 29.39 25.48 3.38
C ILE A 386 27.91 25.52 3.01
N SER A 387 27.36 26.72 2.90
CA SER A 387 26.02 26.90 2.34
C SER A 387 25.99 26.45 0.88
N SER A 388 24.95 25.79 0.48
CA SER A 388 24.80 25.37 -0.91
C SER A 388 24.61 26.59 -1.81
N SER A 389 25.32 26.61 -2.96
CA SER A 389 25.18 27.64 -3.97
C SER A 389 25.07 27.00 -5.36
N ALA A 390 24.25 27.58 -6.21
CA ALA A 390 24.07 27.16 -7.58
C ALA A 390 24.24 28.33 -8.54
N GLN A 391 25.01 28.09 -9.61
CA GLN A 391 25.14 28.99 -10.75
C GLN A 391 24.55 28.24 -11.96
N LEU A 392 23.60 28.86 -12.67
CA LEU A 392 22.99 28.30 -13.87
C LEU A 392 23.06 29.31 -15.02
N THR A 393 23.11 28.75 -16.23
CA THR A 393 22.96 29.51 -17.47
C THR A 393 21.77 28.93 -18.23
N LEU A 394 20.75 29.74 -18.47
CA LEU A 394 19.61 29.42 -19.33
C LEU A 394 19.69 30.24 -20.61
N GLU A 395 19.29 29.63 -21.74
CA GLU A 395 19.06 30.35 -23.00
C GLU A 395 17.58 30.68 -23.13
N LYS A 396 17.29 31.95 -23.49
CA LYS A 396 15.97 32.41 -23.91
C LYS A 396 16.12 33.30 -25.17
N ASP A 397 15.39 32.99 -26.22
CA ASP A 397 15.42 33.75 -27.49
C ASP A 397 16.84 33.95 -28.04
N GLY A 398 17.70 32.93 -27.97
CA GLY A 398 19.08 32.95 -28.40
C GLY A 398 20.03 33.76 -27.53
N LYS A 399 19.62 34.20 -26.33
CA LYS A 399 20.45 34.94 -25.37
C LYS A 399 20.67 34.09 -24.12
N GLU A 400 21.92 34.02 -23.69
CA GLU A 400 22.30 33.39 -22.45
C GLU A 400 22.07 34.32 -21.26
N ILE A 401 21.39 33.84 -20.23
CA ILE A 401 21.12 34.56 -18.97
C ILE A 401 21.68 33.72 -17.83
N GLN A 402 22.47 34.32 -16.98
CA GLN A 402 23.08 33.63 -15.83
C GLN A 402 22.46 34.08 -14.53
N GLY A 403 22.28 33.14 -13.61
CA GLY A 403 21.82 33.38 -12.25
C GLY A 403 22.67 32.64 -11.23
N VAL A 404 22.89 33.23 -10.07
CA VAL A 404 23.61 32.64 -8.95
C VAL A 404 22.80 32.88 -7.68
N GLN A 405 22.51 31.78 -6.95
CA GLN A 405 21.75 31.85 -5.69
C GLN A 405 22.29 30.84 -4.67
N MET A 406 21.99 31.15 -3.40
CA MET A 406 22.26 30.29 -2.27
C MET A 406 20.96 29.65 -1.79
N GLY A 407 21.05 28.46 -1.21
CA GLY A 407 19.90 27.74 -0.68
C GLY A 407 20.24 26.83 0.49
N ASP A 408 19.22 26.29 1.13
CA ASP A 408 19.34 25.35 2.25
C ASP A 408 19.91 23.98 1.82
N GLY A 409 19.86 23.68 0.52
CA GLY A 409 20.46 22.52 -0.11
C GLY A 409 20.78 22.75 -1.58
N PRO A 410 21.47 21.81 -2.25
CA PRO A 410 21.90 21.95 -3.64
C PRO A 410 20.74 22.15 -4.62
N ILE A 411 19.62 21.51 -4.38
CA ILE A 411 18.41 21.59 -5.23
C ILE A 411 17.70 22.92 -4.99
N ASP A 412 17.54 23.34 -3.73
CA ASP A 412 16.93 24.61 -3.37
C ASP A 412 17.73 25.81 -3.94
N ALA A 413 19.07 25.75 -3.85
CA ALA A 413 19.93 26.75 -4.47
C ALA A 413 19.74 26.83 -5.99
N ALA A 414 19.60 25.67 -6.65
CA ALA A 414 19.40 25.60 -8.08
C ALA A 414 18.02 26.15 -8.49
N PHE A 415 16.95 25.83 -7.78
CA PHE A 415 15.60 26.33 -8.07
C PHE A 415 15.53 27.84 -7.89
N LYS A 416 16.09 28.38 -6.80
CA LYS A 416 16.20 29.80 -6.57
C LYS A 416 17.02 30.53 -7.66
N ALA A 417 18.10 29.91 -8.15
CA ALA A 417 18.88 30.48 -9.24
C ALA A 417 18.08 30.53 -10.57
N ILE A 418 17.27 29.52 -10.86
CA ILE A 418 16.36 29.53 -12.02
C ILE A 418 15.32 30.65 -11.85
N GLU A 419 14.68 30.75 -10.72
CA GLU A 419 13.69 31.79 -10.43
C GLU A 419 14.29 33.20 -10.57
N SER A 420 15.55 33.40 -10.14
CA SER A 420 16.24 34.69 -10.30
C SER A 420 16.50 35.05 -11.77
N ILE A 421 16.71 34.04 -12.65
CA ILE A 421 16.87 34.28 -14.09
C ILE A 421 15.52 34.62 -14.73
N ILE A 422 14.43 33.94 -14.31
CA ILE A 422 13.11 34.13 -14.89
C ILE A 422 12.42 35.38 -14.35
N GLY A 423 12.76 35.80 -13.14
CA GLY A 423 12.19 36.96 -12.44
C GLY A 423 10.83 36.68 -11.80
N THR A 424 10.41 35.40 -11.73
CA THR A 424 9.14 34.98 -11.10
C THR A 424 9.40 33.82 -10.17
N HIS A 425 8.74 33.88 -8.99
CA HIS A 425 8.73 32.79 -8.02
C HIS A 425 7.48 31.95 -8.21
N TYR A 426 7.65 30.62 -8.25
CA TYR A 426 6.55 29.64 -8.36
C TYR A 426 6.50 28.80 -7.09
N GLU A 427 5.29 28.56 -6.57
CA GLU A 427 5.10 27.68 -5.42
C GLU A 427 5.37 26.23 -5.81
N LEU A 428 6.34 25.60 -5.14
CA LEU A 428 6.64 24.17 -5.31
C LEU A 428 5.61 23.34 -4.54
N ASP A 429 4.69 22.70 -5.26
CA ASP A 429 3.65 21.86 -4.68
C ASP A 429 4.16 20.45 -4.34
N ASP A 430 4.98 19.85 -5.22
CA ASP A 430 5.52 18.49 -5.05
C ASP A 430 6.89 18.35 -5.74
N PHE A 431 7.75 17.54 -5.13
CA PHE A 431 9.06 17.21 -5.70
C PHE A 431 9.42 15.76 -5.38
N GLN A 432 9.62 14.96 -6.41
CA GLN A 432 9.92 13.54 -6.29
C GLN A 432 11.18 13.19 -7.08
N ILE A 433 11.99 12.28 -6.51
CA ILE A 433 13.15 11.71 -7.17
C ILE A 433 13.00 10.20 -7.19
N GLN A 434 13.16 9.59 -8.36
CA GLN A 434 13.09 8.15 -8.56
C GLN A 434 14.35 7.63 -9.25
N SER A 435 14.81 6.45 -8.88
CA SER A 435 15.86 5.75 -9.62
C SER A 435 15.21 4.97 -10.77
N VAL A 436 15.62 5.25 -12.00
CA VAL A 436 15.10 4.56 -13.19
C VAL A 436 15.86 3.26 -13.45
N THR A 437 17.16 3.21 -13.11
CA THR A 437 18.00 2.03 -13.31
C THR A 437 18.90 1.78 -12.11
N GLU A 438 19.45 0.56 -12.00
CA GLU A 438 20.38 0.16 -10.93
C GLU A 438 21.85 0.27 -11.33
N GLY A 439 22.75 0.47 -10.36
CA GLY A 439 24.20 0.44 -10.55
C GLY A 439 24.90 1.80 -10.41
N LYS A 440 26.22 1.81 -10.67
CA LYS A 440 27.05 3.01 -10.48
C LYS A 440 26.76 4.18 -11.43
N GLN A 441 26.10 3.90 -12.56
CA GLN A 441 25.66 4.89 -13.55
C GLN A 441 24.13 4.91 -13.69
N ALA A 442 23.41 4.66 -12.57
CA ALA A 442 21.97 4.69 -12.56
C ALA A 442 21.42 6.05 -13.01
N LEU A 443 20.38 6.02 -13.85
CA LEU A 443 19.61 7.20 -14.21
C LEU A 443 18.64 7.54 -13.08
N GLY A 444 18.65 8.81 -12.65
CA GLY A 444 17.64 9.37 -11.77
C GLY A 444 16.61 10.16 -12.57
N SER A 445 15.35 9.94 -12.29
CA SER A 445 14.24 10.78 -12.75
C SER A 445 13.80 11.70 -11.64
N ALA A 446 13.58 12.95 -11.96
CA ALA A 446 12.98 13.93 -11.06
C ALA A 446 11.66 14.44 -11.64
N ILE A 447 10.66 14.57 -10.78
CA ILE A 447 9.35 15.15 -11.10
C ILE A 447 9.17 16.37 -10.21
N VAL A 448 8.87 17.50 -10.82
CA VAL A 448 8.58 18.76 -10.14
C VAL A 448 7.16 19.19 -10.47
N LYS A 449 6.37 19.57 -9.47
CA LYS A 449 5.06 20.19 -9.67
C LYS A 449 5.08 21.60 -9.14
N LEU A 450 4.80 22.56 -10.03
CA LEU A 450 4.72 23.98 -9.71
C LEU A 450 3.27 24.46 -9.79
N ARG A 451 2.91 25.40 -8.95
CA ARG A 451 1.60 26.05 -8.94
C ARG A 451 1.69 27.44 -9.54
N SER A 452 0.85 27.71 -10.56
CA SER A 452 0.69 29.06 -11.15
C SER A 452 -0.78 29.28 -11.50
N GLY A 453 -1.34 30.46 -11.21
CA GLY A 453 -2.71 30.82 -11.56
C GLY A 453 -3.81 29.87 -11.04
N GLY A 454 -3.52 29.09 -9.99
CA GLY A 454 -4.42 28.06 -9.45
C GLY A 454 -4.31 26.69 -10.13
N ASN A 455 -3.52 26.55 -11.20
CA ASN A 455 -3.25 25.30 -11.90
C ASN A 455 -1.94 24.67 -11.46
N LEU A 456 -1.83 23.35 -11.65
CA LEU A 456 -0.65 22.54 -11.33
C LEU A 456 0.06 22.13 -12.63
N TYR A 457 1.35 22.42 -12.73
CA TYR A 457 2.19 22.13 -13.87
C TYR A 457 3.28 21.14 -13.48
N SER A 458 3.31 20.00 -14.12
CA SER A 458 4.30 18.95 -13.87
C SER A 458 5.40 18.98 -14.90
N GLY A 459 6.66 19.00 -14.44
CA GLY A 459 7.84 18.87 -15.28
C GLY A 459 8.66 17.65 -14.90
N ASN A 460 9.25 16.99 -15.88
CA ASN A 460 10.08 15.80 -15.73
C ASN A 460 11.51 16.08 -16.20
N GLY A 461 12.47 15.45 -15.54
CA GLY A 461 13.88 15.52 -15.93
C GLY A 461 14.60 14.24 -15.61
N ILE A 462 15.47 13.80 -16.52
CA ILE A 462 16.26 12.57 -16.36
C ILE A 462 17.74 12.90 -16.48
N SER A 463 18.56 12.34 -15.62
CA SER A 463 20.02 12.46 -15.67
C SER A 463 20.68 11.37 -14.82
N THR A 464 21.96 11.09 -15.08
CA THR A 464 22.82 10.33 -14.18
C THR A 464 23.19 11.11 -12.92
N ASP A 465 22.99 12.44 -12.93
CA ASP A 465 23.12 13.36 -11.80
C ASP A 465 21.74 13.83 -11.34
N ILE A 466 21.39 13.51 -10.09
CA ILE A 466 20.10 13.85 -9.47
C ILE A 466 19.84 15.37 -9.48
N ILE A 467 20.87 16.18 -9.27
CA ILE A 467 20.74 17.64 -9.28
C ILE A 467 20.41 18.09 -10.71
N GLY A 468 21.11 17.55 -11.69
CA GLY A 468 20.82 17.83 -13.11
C GLY A 468 19.42 17.37 -13.54
N ALA A 469 18.96 16.22 -13.06
CA ALA A 469 17.59 15.77 -13.30
C ALA A 469 16.57 16.75 -12.69
N SER A 470 16.78 17.20 -11.47
CA SER A 470 15.89 18.15 -10.76
C SER A 470 15.82 19.52 -11.46
N ILE A 471 16.96 20.04 -11.91
CA ILE A 471 17.04 21.30 -12.69
C ILE A 471 16.23 21.18 -13.99
N ARG A 472 16.39 20.09 -14.72
CA ARG A 472 15.66 19.86 -15.99
C ARG A 472 14.15 19.72 -15.73
N ALA A 473 13.74 19.02 -14.67
CA ALA A 473 12.34 18.92 -14.29
C ALA A 473 11.72 20.29 -13.97
N TYR A 474 12.45 21.13 -13.24
CA TYR A 474 11.99 22.47 -12.92
C TYR A 474 11.85 23.36 -14.17
N VAL A 475 12.85 23.36 -15.06
CA VAL A 475 12.80 24.10 -16.33
C VAL A 475 11.66 23.56 -17.24
N SER A 476 11.44 22.27 -17.27
CA SER A 476 10.31 21.65 -18.00
C SER A 476 8.95 22.14 -17.49
N ALA A 477 8.76 22.19 -16.16
CA ALA A 477 7.52 22.72 -15.57
C ALA A 477 7.30 24.19 -15.92
N ILE A 478 8.35 25.00 -15.86
CA ILE A 478 8.30 26.44 -16.22
C ILE A 478 7.94 26.63 -17.69
N ASN A 479 8.53 25.85 -18.59
CA ASN A 479 8.21 25.96 -20.02
C ASN A 479 6.73 25.69 -20.29
N LYS A 480 6.10 24.77 -19.54
CA LYS A 480 4.65 24.53 -19.61
C LYS A 480 3.84 25.71 -19.12
N ILE A 481 4.25 26.34 -17.99
CA ILE A 481 3.57 27.52 -17.45
C ILE A 481 3.64 28.66 -18.46
N VAL A 482 4.84 28.95 -18.97
CA VAL A 482 5.03 30.05 -19.93
C VAL A 482 4.28 29.82 -21.24
N TYR A 483 4.16 28.55 -21.68
CA TYR A 483 3.40 28.21 -22.90
C TYR A 483 1.90 28.39 -22.73
N GLU A 484 1.34 28.07 -21.54
CA GLU A 484 -0.10 28.23 -21.28
C GLU A 484 -0.48 29.67 -20.91
N GLU A 485 0.45 30.46 -20.36
CA GLU A 485 0.24 31.88 -20.01
C GLU A 485 0.51 32.84 -21.17
N ALA A 486 1.09 32.38 -22.28
CA ALA A 486 1.37 33.17 -23.50
C ALA A 486 0.18 33.16 -24.47
#